data_d7b6aaa7868bce4537adeb48ef7ccd01
#
_entry.id   d7b6aaa7868bce4537adeb48ef7ccd01
#
_cell.length_a   1.000
_cell.length_b   1.000
_cell.length_c   1.000
_cell.angle_alpha   90.00
_cell.angle_beta   90.00
_cell.angle_gamma   90.00
#
_symmetry.space_group_name_H-M   'P 1'
#
loop_
_entity.id
_entity.type
_entity.pdbx_description
1 polymer ?
#
loop_
_entity_poly.entity_id
_entity_poly.type
_entity_poly.pdbx_seq_one_letter_code
_entity_poly.pdbx_strand_id
1 'polypeptide(L)'
;MKFVADYNLIPGSLELDRNSDIKEIPLAQELFKYPFVERVFITANFIAVAKQDGIDWENVIEPLKGIIQEELSANPRIYLQKKNEEHMIYAEMTPNPMVMKFVSNTSLLNGFIEVKSREEASDVPLAQAIFEEYDFAKEVFISDNFVAVTKNVSVEWHEVMVKMRTFVADYLQNGGVVSNATAQKHESPAAAIMNREYTETEQKISDILTEYVAPAVESDGGKISLMEYDAETKTAKMLLQGACSGCPSSTATLKGGIENLLKQFVPELVEHVEAVNG
;
A
#
# COMPACT_ATOMS: atom_id res chain seq x y z
N MET A 1 23.90 10.21 20.45
CA MET A 1 24.57 10.21 19.13
C MET A 1 23.60 9.68 18.07
N LYS A 2 23.64 10.26 16.85
CA LYS A 2 22.75 9.89 15.75
C LYS A 2 23.57 9.37 14.57
N PHE A 3 23.19 8.19 14.04
CA PHE A 3 23.74 7.57 12.84
C PHE A 3 22.65 7.57 11.77
N VAL A 4 22.93 8.09 10.57
CA VAL A 4 21.96 8.28 9.50
C VAL A 4 22.25 7.29 8.37
N ALA A 5 21.23 6.58 7.91
CA ALA A 5 21.27 5.75 6.71
C ALA A 5 20.70 6.53 5.50
N ASP A 6 21.05 6.12 4.30
CA ASP A 6 20.57 6.66 3.03
C ASP A 6 19.28 5.98 2.54
N TYR A 7 18.75 5.05 3.34
CA TYR A 7 17.51 4.31 3.07
C TYR A 7 16.68 4.14 4.35
N ASN A 8 15.42 3.72 4.20
CA ASN A 8 14.53 3.48 5.32
C ASN A 8 14.87 2.15 6.03
N LEU A 9 15.12 2.25 7.34
CA LEU A 9 15.46 1.14 8.22
C LEU A 9 14.23 0.39 8.73
N ILE A 10 13.19 1.14 9.14
CA ILE A 10 11.92 0.61 9.65
C ILE A 10 10.74 1.49 9.23
N PRO A 11 9.54 0.93 9.09
CA PRO A 11 8.31 1.72 9.02
C PRO A 11 7.93 2.19 10.44
N GLY A 12 8.04 3.50 10.72
CA GLY A 12 7.70 4.07 12.01
C GLY A 12 8.91 4.33 12.91
N SER A 13 8.76 4.14 14.23
CA SER A 13 9.82 4.36 15.21
C SER A 13 9.80 3.30 16.31
N LEU A 14 10.98 3.02 16.87
CA LEU A 14 11.21 2.05 17.91
C LEU A 14 12.13 2.61 18.96
N GLU A 15 11.72 2.59 20.22
CA GLU A 15 12.60 2.94 21.35
C GLU A 15 12.82 1.68 22.21
N LEU A 16 14.09 1.36 22.45
CA LEU A 16 14.54 0.19 23.17
C LEU A 16 15.44 0.59 24.33
N ASP A 17 15.26 -0.08 25.45
CA ASP A 17 16.13 -0.03 26.60
C ASP A 17 16.62 -1.45 26.98
N ARG A 18 17.37 -1.59 28.08
CA ARG A 18 17.89 -2.87 28.53
C ARG A 18 16.84 -3.86 29.00
N ASN A 19 15.60 -3.42 29.26
CA ASN A 19 14.50 -4.26 29.67
C ASN A 19 13.59 -4.63 28.50
N SER A 20 13.83 -4.07 27.34
CA SER A 20 13.05 -4.33 26.13
C SER A 20 13.31 -5.74 25.60
N ASP A 21 12.30 -6.39 25.04
CA ASP A 21 12.48 -7.66 24.34
C ASP A 21 13.13 -7.39 22.97
N ILE A 22 14.43 -7.72 22.88
CA ILE A 22 15.27 -7.45 21.69
C ILE A 22 15.62 -8.72 20.92
N LYS A 23 14.98 -9.87 21.23
CA LYS A 23 15.34 -11.17 20.64
C LYS A 23 15.30 -11.19 19.11
N GLU A 24 14.38 -10.43 18.53
CA GLU A 24 14.15 -10.36 17.09
C GLU A 24 14.86 -9.15 16.43
N ILE A 25 15.73 -8.45 17.18
CA ILE A 25 16.41 -7.25 16.69
C ILE A 25 17.92 -7.41 16.85
N PRO A 26 18.62 -8.08 15.89
CA PRO A 26 20.06 -8.35 15.95
C PRO A 26 20.89 -7.08 16.24
N LEU A 27 20.58 -5.98 15.56
CA LEU A 27 21.27 -4.71 15.80
C LEU A 27 21.18 -4.25 17.27
N ALA A 28 20.01 -4.38 17.89
CA ALA A 28 19.84 -4.01 19.30
C ALA A 28 20.60 -4.98 20.22
N GLN A 29 20.59 -6.28 19.89
CA GLN A 29 21.37 -7.28 20.64
C GLN A 29 22.86 -6.94 20.63
N GLU A 30 23.42 -6.59 19.49
CA GLU A 30 24.83 -6.22 19.36
C GLU A 30 25.14 -4.90 20.10
N LEU A 31 24.30 -3.87 19.95
CA LEU A 31 24.49 -2.59 20.63
C LEU A 31 24.39 -2.72 22.15
N PHE A 32 23.48 -3.51 22.70
CA PHE A 32 23.33 -3.70 24.14
C PHE A 32 24.37 -4.64 24.76
N LYS A 33 25.23 -5.31 23.99
CA LYS A 33 26.45 -5.96 24.51
C LYS A 33 27.40 -4.97 25.16
N TYR A 34 27.32 -3.70 24.75
CA TYR A 34 28.11 -2.63 25.35
C TYR A 34 27.41 -2.09 26.61
N PRO A 35 28.04 -2.24 27.80
CA PRO A 35 27.40 -1.88 29.07
C PRO A 35 27.00 -0.41 29.14
N PHE A 36 27.66 0.46 28.40
CA PHE A 36 27.42 1.90 28.41
C PHE A 36 26.20 2.32 27.56
N VAL A 37 25.69 1.47 26.70
CA VAL A 37 24.48 1.77 25.92
C VAL A 37 23.25 1.64 26.81
N GLU A 38 22.51 2.74 26.99
CA GLU A 38 21.29 2.78 27.80
C GLU A 38 20.03 2.62 26.97
N ARG A 39 19.95 3.34 25.85
CA ARG A 39 18.78 3.34 24.97
C ARG A 39 19.19 3.39 23.51
N VAL A 40 18.40 2.74 22.68
CA VAL A 40 18.52 2.78 21.24
C VAL A 40 17.18 3.21 20.67
N PHE A 41 17.18 4.27 19.87
CA PHE A 41 16.01 4.74 19.15
C PHE A 41 16.26 4.59 17.65
N ILE A 42 15.34 3.91 16.98
CA ILE A 42 15.41 3.63 15.55
C ILE A 42 14.17 4.22 14.90
N THR A 43 14.32 4.91 13.81
CA THR A 43 13.21 5.44 13.02
C THR A 43 13.61 5.49 11.56
N ALA A 44 12.64 5.70 10.68
CA ALA A 44 12.79 5.75 9.22
C ALA A 44 14.22 5.55 8.71
N ASN A 45 15.08 6.54 8.82
CA ASN A 45 16.43 6.54 8.25
C ASN A 45 17.55 6.84 9.25
N PHE A 46 17.32 6.71 10.57
CA PHE A 46 18.41 6.89 11.52
C PHE A 46 18.29 6.02 12.78
N ILE A 47 19.44 5.78 13.40
CA ILE A 47 19.60 5.13 14.68
C ILE A 47 20.19 6.16 15.65
N ALA A 48 19.54 6.39 16.78
CA ALA A 48 20.09 7.20 17.86
C ALA A 48 20.43 6.31 19.05
N VAL A 49 21.63 6.44 19.56
CA VAL A 49 22.11 5.72 20.73
C VAL A 49 22.28 6.71 21.89
N ALA A 50 21.70 6.38 23.04
CA ALA A 50 21.97 7.05 24.31
C ALA A 50 22.93 6.19 25.13
N LYS A 51 23.89 6.85 25.77
CA LYS A 51 24.90 6.22 26.60
C LYS A 51 24.82 6.72 28.04
N GLN A 52 25.42 5.98 28.96
CA GLN A 52 25.58 6.37 30.36
C GLN A 52 26.48 7.61 30.49
N ASP A 53 26.26 8.37 31.56
CA ASP A 53 27.10 9.50 31.92
C ASP A 53 28.52 9.03 32.23
N GLY A 54 29.50 9.91 31.97
CA GLY A 54 30.90 9.65 32.27
C GLY A 54 31.70 8.94 31.18
N ILE A 55 31.08 8.62 30.05
CA ILE A 55 31.78 8.07 28.87
C ILE A 55 31.84 9.12 27.77
N ASP A 56 32.98 9.31 27.16
CA ASP A 56 33.14 10.23 26.04
C ASP A 56 32.82 9.59 24.72
N TRP A 57 32.03 10.30 23.87
CA TRP A 57 31.68 9.82 22.56
C TRP A 57 32.88 9.52 21.66
N GLU A 58 33.96 10.28 21.80
CA GLU A 58 35.19 10.10 21.01
C GLU A 58 35.77 8.69 21.14
N ASN A 59 35.58 8.06 22.30
CA ASN A 59 36.11 6.72 22.57
C ASN A 59 35.23 5.56 22.07
N VAL A 60 33.92 5.82 21.77
CA VAL A 60 32.95 4.78 21.52
C VAL A 60 32.25 4.92 20.15
N ILE A 61 32.42 6.01 19.44
CA ILE A 61 31.72 6.29 18.20
C ILE A 61 32.13 5.33 17.07
N GLU A 62 33.44 5.09 16.91
CA GLU A 62 33.94 4.20 15.83
C GLU A 62 33.52 2.73 16.03
N PRO A 63 33.66 2.15 17.24
CA PRO A 63 33.11 0.83 17.50
C PRO A 63 31.62 0.72 17.22
N LEU A 64 30.80 1.68 17.66
CA LEU A 64 29.35 1.64 17.42
C LEU A 64 29.02 1.78 15.94
N LYS A 65 29.72 2.65 15.21
CA LYS A 65 29.57 2.82 13.78
C LYS A 65 29.91 1.53 13.01
N GLY A 66 31.00 0.87 13.39
CA GLY A 66 31.39 -0.42 12.79
C GLY A 66 30.32 -1.48 12.94
N ILE A 67 29.76 -1.64 14.14
CA ILE A 67 28.68 -2.60 14.42
C ILE A 67 27.42 -2.27 13.62
N ILE A 68 27.02 -0.99 13.64
CA ILE A 68 25.84 -0.56 12.89
C ILE A 68 26.03 -0.84 11.40
N GLN A 69 27.20 -0.55 10.84
CA GLN A 69 27.50 -0.83 9.43
C GLN A 69 27.50 -2.33 9.11
N GLU A 70 28.10 -3.15 9.97
CA GLU A 70 28.14 -4.61 9.80
C GLU A 70 26.74 -5.21 9.85
N GLU A 71 25.95 -4.89 10.87
CA GLU A 71 24.58 -5.39 11.02
C GLU A 71 23.67 -4.93 9.90
N LEU A 72 23.75 -3.66 9.49
CA LEU A 72 22.93 -3.15 8.37
C LEU A 72 23.39 -3.69 7.00
N SER A 73 24.65 -4.10 6.86
CA SER A 73 25.14 -4.79 5.65
C SER A 73 24.63 -6.22 5.56
N ALA A 74 24.54 -6.90 6.70
CA ALA A 74 23.97 -8.25 6.78
C ALA A 74 22.43 -8.24 6.71
N ASN A 75 21.82 -7.25 7.33
CA ASN A 75 20.37 -7.09 7.44
C ASN A 75 19.97 -5.63 7.12
N PRO A 76 19.81 -5.25 5.86
CA PRO A 76 19.59 -3.86 5.44
C PRO A 76 18.30 -3.22 5.98
N ARG A 77 17.38 -4.03 6.46
CA ARG A 77 16.14 -3.58 7.11
C ARG A 77 16.03 -4.21 8.48
N ILE A 78 15.79 -3.37 9.48
CA ILE A 78 15.48 -3.82 10.83
C ILE A 78 14.01 -4.24 10.83
N TYR A 79 13.76 -5.52 10.53
CA TYR A 79 12.43 -6.06 10.68
C TYR A 79 12.16 -6.24 12.18
N LEU A 80 11.28 -5.41 12.69
CA LEU A 80 10.46 -5.85 13.80
C LEU A 80 9.59 -6.97 13.22
N GLN A 81 9.95 -8.21 13.46
CA GLN A 81 8.92 -9.21 13.47
C GLN A 81 7.99 -8.81 14.62
N LYS A 82 6.92 -8.07 14.29
CA LYS A 82 5.81 -7.94 15.21
C LYS A 82 5.42 -9.36 15.57
N LYS A 83 5.69 -9.74 16.81
CA LYS A 83 5.30 -11.03 17.36
C LYS A 83 3.79 -11.13 17.17
N ASN A 84 3.39 -11.91 16.14
CA ASN A 84 2.06 -12.45 15.94
C ASN A 84 0.86 -11.46 16.03
N GLU A 85 0.78 -10.45 15.20
CA GLU A 85 -0.50 -10.21 14.56
C GLU A 85 -0.56 -11.20 13.40
N GLU A 86 -1.29 -12.30 13.57
CA GLU A 86 -1.58 -13.21 12.45
C GLU A 86 -2.12 -12.35 11.31
N HIS A 87 -1.49 -12.41 10.14
CA HIS A 87 -2.03 -11.78 8.95
C HIS A 87 -3.31 -12.53 8.58
N MET A 88 -4.43 -12.04 9.09
CA MET A 88 -5.73 -12.59 8.76
C MET A 88 -6.20 -11.99 7.45
N ILE A 89 -6.46 -12.86 6.49
CA ILE A 89 -7.00 -12.49 5.20
C ILE A 89 -8.43 -13.01 5.09
N TYR A 90 -9.34 -12.12 4.76
CA TYR A 90 -10.75 -12.43 4.51
C TYR A 90 -11.03 -12.30 3.02
N ALA A 91 -11.71 -13.31 2.45
CA ALA A 91 -12.15 -13.24 1.06
C ALA A 91 -13.55 -12.63 1.02
N GLU A 92 -13.72 -11.60 0.22
CA GLU A 92 -14.98 -10.88 0.02
C GLU A 92 -15.37 -10.91 -1.47
N MET A 93 -16.62 -11.22 -1.75
CA MET A 93 -17.15 -11.12 -3.10
C MET A 93 -17.37 -9.67 -3.46
N THR A 94 -17.10 -9.32 -4.70
CA THR A 94 -17.38 -7.99 -5.24
C THR A 94 -18.60 -8.08 -6.20
N PRO A 95 -19.24 -6.96 -6.53
CA PRO A 95 -20.29 -6.92 -7.57
C PRO A 95 -19.80 -7.40 -8.94
N ASN A 96 -18.50 -7.34 -9.19
CA ASN A 96 -17.88 -7.89 -10.39
C ASN A 96 -17.56 -9.38 -10.17
N PRO A 97 -18.26 -10.33 -10.83
CA PRO A 97 -18.03 -11.76 -10.63
C PRO A 97 -16.64 -12.25 -11.07
N MET A 98 -15.92 -11.42 -11.84
CA MET A 98 -14.54 -11.72 -12.24
C MET A 98 -13.53 -11.36 -11.17
N VAL A 99 -13.91 -10.63 -10.12
CA VAL A 99 -13.00 -10.10 -9.10
C VAL A 99 -13.34 -10.64 -7.72
N MET A 100 -12.31 -11.08 -7.01
CA MET A 100 -12.37 -11.44 -5.59
C MET A 100 -11.43 -10.49 -4.81
N LYS A 101 -11.93 -9.98 -3.70
CA LYS A 101 -11.21 -9.10 -2.79
C LYS A 101 -10.71 -9.89 -1.58
N PHE A 102 -9.43 -9.74 -1.26
CA PHE A 102 -8.77 -10.37 -0.13
C PHE A 102 -8.35 -9.26 0.84
N VAL A 103 -9.10 -9.11 1.93
CA VAL A 103 -8.93 -8.03 2.91
C VAL A 103 -8.02 -8.48 4.03
N SER A 104 -6.98 -7.70 4.29
CA SER A 104 -6.05 -7.88 5.40
C SER A 104 -6.53 -7.12 6.65
N ASN A 105 -6.28 -7.69 7.82
CA ASN A 105 -6.45 -7.01 9.10
C ASN A 105 -5.36 -5.95 9.37
N THR A 106 -4.36 -5.84 8.51
CA THR A 106 -3.25 -4.88 8.60
C THR A 106 -3.13 -4.11 7.29
N SER A 107 -2.60 -2.88 7.35
CA SER A 107 -2.29 -2.10 6.14
C SER A 107 -1.20 -2.80 5.32
N LEU A 108 -1.39 -2.88 4.01
CA LEU A 108 -0.49 -3.49 3.04
C LEU A 108 0.45 -2.47 2.41
N LEU A 109 -0.09 -1.29 2.09
CA LEU A 109 0.65 -0.17 1.52
C LEU A 109 -0.07 1.15 1.80
N ASN A 110 0.58 2.26 1.52
CA ASN A 110 -0.05 3.58 1.57
C ASN A 110 -0.42 4.00 0.14
N GLY A 111 -1.72 4.09 -0.16
CA GLY A 111 -2.24 4.35 -1.48
C GLY A 111 -2.70 3.09 -2.21
N PHE A 112 -2.44 3.00 -3.50
CA PHE A 112 -2.82 1.81 -4.29
C PHE A 112 -1.84 1.55 -5.44
N ILE A 113 -1.84 0.31 -5.91
CA ILE A 113 -1.09 -0.14 -7.08
C ILE A 113 -2.01 -1.03 -7.93
N GLU A 114 -2.04 -0.83 -9.23
CA GLU A 114 -2.72 -1.67 -10.20
C GLU A 114 -1.69 -2.31 -11.12
N VAL A 115 -1.75 -3.63 -11.27
CA VAL A 115 -0.87 -4.43 -12.12
C VAL A 115 -1.73 -5.23 -13.08
N LYS A 116 -1.68 -4.90 -14.36
CA LYS A 116 -2.57 -5.45 -15.39
C LYS A 116 -2.02 -6.67 -16.09
N SER A 117 -0.76 -6.98 -15.87
CA SER A 117 -0.13 -8.15 -16.48
C SER A 117 1.07 -8.63 -15.64
N ARG A 118 1.53 -9.84 -15.93
CA ARG A 118 2.73 -10.42 -15.30
C ARG A 118 3.98 -9.59 -15.59
N GLU A 119 4.05 -8.98 -16.77
CA GLU A 119 5.19 -8.15 -17.21
C GLU A 119 5.33 -6.86 -16.40
N GLU A 120 4.21 -6.33 -15.92
CA GLU A 120 4.16 -5.11 -15.10
C GLU A 120 4.46 -5.38 -13.61
N ALA A 121 4.53 -6.65 -13.19
CA ALA A 121 4.65 -7.03 -11.79
C ALA A 121 6.07 -6.91 -11.21
N SER A 122 7.09 -6.51 -11.99
CA SER A 122 8.52 -6.54 -11.60
C SER A 122 8.82 -5.81 -10.27
N ASP A 123 8.14 -4.70 -10.01
CA ASP A 123 8.31 -3.89 -8.80
C ASP A 123 7.25 -4.16 -7.71
N VAL A 124 6.37 -5.15 -7.94
CA VAL A 124 5.27 -5.51 -7.04
C VAL A 124 5.35 -7.01 -6.71
N PRO A 125 6.27 -7.42 -5.79
CA PRO A 125 6.55 -8.83 -5.50
C PRO A 125 5.31 -9.65 -5.12
N LEU A 126 4.34 -9.07 -4.41
CA LEU A 126 3.09 -9.76 -4.09
C LEU A 126 2.27 -10.08 -5.37
N ALA A 127 2.16 -9.12 -6.28
CA ALA A 127 1.46 -9.36 -7.55
C ALA A 127 2.22 -10.38 -8.42
N GLN A 128 3.55 -10.28 -8.47
CA GLN A 128 4.39 -11.26 -9.15
C GLN A 128 4.16 -12.67 -8.60
N ALA A 129 4.18 -12.85 -7.29
CA ALA A 129 3.94 -14.15 -6.65
C ALA A 129 2.53 -14.71 -6.95
N ILE A 130 1.51 -13.83 -7.00
CA ILE A 130 0.14 -14.21 -7.38
C ILE A 130 0.09 -14.68 -8.84
N PHE A 131 0.72 -13.96 -9.77
CA PHE A 131 0.75 -14.37 -11.19
C PHE A 131 1.58 -15.63 -11.44
N GLU A 132 2.61 -15.89 -10.63
CA GLU A 132 3.43 -17.10 -10.72
C GLU A 132 2.68 -18.34 -10.24
N GLU A 133 1.92 -18.23 -9.14
CA GLU A 133 1.18 -19.34 -8.55
C GLU A 133 -0.15 -19.60 -9.25
N TYR A 134 -0.79 -18.56 -9.82
CA TYR A 134 -2.14 -18.64 -10.37
C TYR A 134 -2.22 -18.14 -11.81
N ASP A 135 -2.14 -19.05 -12.77
CA ASP A 135 -2.21 -18.72 -14.21
C ASP A 135 -3.56 -18.10 -14.65
N PHE A 136 -4.60 -18.26 -13.82
CA PHE A 136 -5.89 -17.62 -14.06
C PHE A 136 -5.96 -16.16 -13.62
N ALA A 137 -5.01 -15.69 -12.82
CA ALA A 137 -4.95 -14.29 -12.43
C ALA A 137 -4.61 -13.43 -13.65
N LYS A 138 -5.44 -12.41 -13.88
CA LYS A 138 -5.31 -11.50 -15.02
C LYS A 138 -4.80 -10.14 -14.60
N GLU A 139 -5.35 -9.61 -13.52
CA GLU A 139 -5.01 -8.30 -12.96
C GLU A 139 -4.96 -8.40 -11.44
N VAL A 140 -4.08 -7.63 -10.82
CA VAL A 140 -3.95 -7.51 -9.38
C VAL A 140 -4.02 -6.05 -9.00
N PHE A 141 -4.98 -5.69 -8.16
CA PHE A 141 -5.11 -4.36 -7.59
C PHE A 141 -4.85 -4.45 -6.08
N ILE A 142 -3.91 -3.67 -5.57
CA ILE A 142 -3.56 -3.62 -4.15
C ILE A 142 -3.88 -2.22 -3.65
N SER A 143 -4.59 -2.13 -2.56
CA SER A 143 -4.89 -0.88 -1.88
C SER A 143 -4.55 -1.01 -0.40
N ASP A 144 -4.77 0.02 0.36
CA ASP A 144 -4.36 0.17 1.76
C ASP A 144 -4.35 -1.16 2.54
N ASN A 145 -5.46 -1.86 2.61
CA ASN A 145 -5.60 -3.10 3.37
C ASN A 145 -6.19 -4.27 2.59
N PHE A 146 -6.21 -4.24 1.26
CA PHE A 146 -6.73 -5.36 0.48
C PHE A 146 -5.99 -5.59 -0.84
N VAL A 147 -6.13 -6.81 -1.32
CA VAL A 147 -5.74 -7.24 -2.67
C VAL A 147 -6.99 -7.68 -3.42
N ALA A 148 -7.30 -7.04 -4.54
CA ALA A 148 -8.34 -7.51 -5.45
C ALA A 148 -7.69 -8.21 -6.64
N VAL A 149 -8.12 -9.43 -6.94
CA VAL A 149 -7.60 -10.22 -8.05
C VAL A 149 -8.72 -10.42 -9.08
N THR A 150 -8.44 -10.04 -10.32
CA THR A 150 -9.29 -10.30 -11.46
C THR A 150 -8.89 -11.63 -12.08
N LYS A 151 -9.82 -12.56 -12.21
CA LYS A 151 -9.60 -13.86 -12.87
C LYS A 151 -9.96 -13.82 -14.36
N ASN A 152 -9.42 -14.77 -15.12
CA ASN A 152 -9.98 -15.13 -16.42
C ASN A 152 -11.20 -16.05 -16.24
N VAL A 153 -11.86 -16.42 -17.34
CA VAL A 153 -13.07 -17.24 -17.31
C VAL A 153 -12.83 -18.73 -17.04
N SER A 154 -11.57 -19.17 -16.86
CA SER A 154 -11.20 -20.58 -16.81
C SER A 154 -11.50 -21.27 -15.47
N VAL A 155 -11.73 -20.50 -14.40
CA VAL A 155 -11.92 -21.02 -13.03
C VAL A 155 -13.11 -20.37 -12.34
N GLU A 156 -13.67 -21.07 -11.35
CA GLU A 156 -14.69 -20.53 -10.47
C GLU A 156 -14.10 -20.16 -9.10
N TRP A 157 -14.49 -19.01 -8.55
CA TRP A 157 -13.93 -18.52 -7.29
C TRP A 157 -14.07 -19.52 -6.13
N HIS A 158 -15.18 -20.25 -6.05
CA HIS A 158 -15.40 -21.23 -4.98
C HIS A 158 -14.36 -22.37 -4.96
N GLU A 159 -13.68 -22.63 -6.08
CA GLU A 159 -12.66 -23.67 -6.21
C GLU A 159 -11.28 -23.18 -5.72
N VAL A 160 -11.00 -21.89 -5.88
CA VAL A 160 -9.65 -21.34 -5.71
C VAL A 160 -9.53 -20.32 -4.56
N MET A 161 -10.63 -19.72 -4.15
CA MET A 161 -10.70 -18.64 -3.14
C MET A 161 -9.96 -18.99 -1.84
N VAL A 162 -10.19 -20.19 -1.29
CA VAL A 162 -9.57 -20.60 -0.01
C VAL A 162 -8.07 -20.75 -0.16
N LYS A 163 -7.61 -21.34 -1.26
CA LYS A 163 -6.17 -21.52 -1.55
C LYS A 163 -5.49 -20.16 -1.72
N MET A 164 -6.08 -19.26 -2.49
CA MET A 164 -5.53 -17.93 -2.72
C MET A 164 -5.51 -17.09 -1.43
N ARG A 165 -6.58 -17.15 -0.62
CA ARG A 165 -6.60 -16.51 0.69
C ARG A 165 -5.46 -16.99 1.59
N THR A 166 -5.26 -18.30 1.67
CA THR A 166 -4.17 -18.91 2.46
C THR A 166 -2.81 -18.50 1.90
N PHE A 167 -2.65 -18.53 0.59
CA PHE A 167 -1.41 -18.11 -0.07
C PHE A 167 -1.05 -16.65 0.26
N VAL A 168 -2.00 -15.72 0.17
CA VAL A 168 -1.76 -14.30 0.51
C VAL A 168 -1.42 -14.15 1.99
N ALA A 169 -2.15 -14.87 2.88
CA ALA A 169 -1.87 -14.85 4.31
C ALA A 169 -0.45 -15.38 4.63
N ASP A 170 -0.09 -16.54 4.08
CA ASP A 170 1.23 -17.16 4.28
C ASP A 170 2.35 -16.29 3.69
N TYR A 171 2.13 -15.70 2.51
CA TYR A 171 3.08 -14.78 1.90
C TYR A 171 3.40 -13.60 2.82
N LEU A 172 2.37 -12.95 3.35
CA LEU A 172 2.52 -11.81 4.25
C LEU A 172 3.09 -12.24 5.62
N GLN A 173 2.64 -13.37 6.16
CA GLN A 173 3.09 -13.91 7.44
C GLN A 173 4.59 -14.27 7.42
N ASN A 174 5.10 -14.70 6.25
CA ASN A 174 6.52 -14.99 6.05
C ASN A 174 7.35 -13.74 5.70
N GLY A 175 6.80 -12.55 5.85
CA GLY A 175 7.49 -11.29 5.59
C GLY A 175 7.61 -10.94 4.10
N GLY A 176 6.73 -11.48 3.27
CA GLY A 176 6.67 -11.16 1.84
C GLY A 176 6.46 -9.67 1.59
N VAL A 177 7.23 -9.12 0.66
CA VAL A 177 7.19 -7.70 0.30
C VAL A 177 6.00 -7.44 -0.62
N VAL A 178 5.14 -6.47 -0.26
CA VAL A 178 3.98 -6.12 -1.07
C VAL A 178 4.42 -5.37 -2.34
N SER A 179 5.26 -4.35 -2.19
CA SER A 179 5.79 -3.55 -3.29
C SER A 179 7.17 -3.02 -2.96
N ASN A 180 8.08 -3.03 -3.93
CA ASN A 180 9.38 -2.36 -3.87
C ASN A 180 9.28 -0.90 -4.32
N ALA A 181 8.22 -0.55 -5.04
CA ALA A 181 7.95 0.83 -5.42
C ALA A 181 7.51 1.61 -4.18
N THR A 182 8.16 2.73 -3.91
CA THR A 182 7.48 3.81 -3.17
C THR A 182 6.21 4.12 -3.95
N ALA A 183 5.04 4.22 -3.30
CA ALA A 183 3.70 4.32 -3.89
C ALA A 183 3.48 5.41 -4.99
N GLN A 184 4.54 6.02 -5.48
CA GLN A 184 4.56 7.14 -6.43
C GLN A 184 5.26 6.84 -7.77
N LYS A 185 5.71 5.61 -8.05
CA LYS A 185 6.52 5.33 -9.26
C LYS A 185 5.89 4.45 -10.33
N HIS A 186 4.65 4.01 -10.21
CA HIS A 186 3.96 3.56 -11.41
C HIS A 186 3.45 4.79 -12.15
N GLU A 187 4.11 5.13 -13.26
CA GLU A 187 3.64 6.09 -14.27
C GLU A 187 2.40 5.51 -15.00
N SER A 188 1.39 5.07 -14.22
CA SER A 188 0.08 4.86 -14.79
C SER A 188 -0.55 6.23 -15.03
N PRO A 189 -1.45 6.38 -16.00
CA PRO A 189 -2.24 7.60 -16.16
C PRO A 189 -2.84 8.11 -14.84
N ALA A 190 -3.13 7.19 -13.91
CA ALA A 190 -3.59 7.46 -12.57
C ALA A 190 -2.59 8.19 -11.67
N ALA A 191 -1.30 7.85 -11.74
CA ALA A 191 -0.27 8.51 -10.94
C ALA A 191 -0.03 9.96 -11.40
N ALA A 192 -0.12 10.21 -12.70
CA ALA A 192 -0.04 11.56 -13.26
C ALA A 192 -1.23 12.44 -12.82
N ILE A 193 -2.42 11.83 -12.71
CA ILE A 193 -3.65 12.50 -12.25
C ILE A 193 -3.55 12.89 -10.77
N MET A 194 -3.01 12.01 -9.91
CA MET A 194 -2.90 12.27 -8.48
C MET A 194 -1.87 13.36 -8.12
N ASN A 195 -0.92 13.64 -9.00
CA ASN A 195 0.15 14.61 -8.76
C ASN A 195 -0.10 15.98 -9.40
N ARG A 196 -1.24 16.18 -10.08
CA ARG A 196 -1.58 17.48 -10.64
C ARG A 196 -2.30 18.35 -9.62
N GLU A 197 -2.08 19.64 -9.70
CA GLU A 197 -2.89 20.62 -8.97
C GLU A 197 -4.28 20.73 -9.60
N TYR A 198 -5.32 20.52 -8.79
CA TYR A 198 -6.70 20.72 -9.20
C TYR A 198 -7.04 22.22 -9.20
N THR A 199 -7.86 22.64 -10.16
CA THR A 199 -8.55 23.92 -10.09
C THR A 199 -9.55 23.91 -8.93
N GLU A 200 -10.03 25.08 -8.50
CA GLU A 200 -11.02 25.16 -7.42
C GLU A 200 -12.29 24.34 -7.72
N THR A 201 -12.72 24.30 -8.98
CA THR A 201 -13.87 23.49 -9.42
C THR A 201 -13.56 22.00 -9.36
N GLU A 202 -12.42 21.57 -9.85
CA GLU A 202 -11.98 20.17 -9.80
C GLU A 202 -11.80 19.69 -8.37
N GLN A 203 -11.29 20.54 -7.48
CA GLN A 203 -11.16 20.20 -6.06
C GLN A 203 -12.53 19.94 -5.44
N LYS A 204 -13.53 20.79 -5.68
CA LYS A 204 -14.90 20.58 -5.19
C LYS A 204 -15.50 19.25 -5.69
N ILE A 205 -15.30 18.94 -6.96
CA ILE A 205 -15.77 17.66 -7.54
C ILE A 205 -15.04 16.49 -6.88
N SER A 206 -13.72 16.58 -6.74
CA SER A 206 -12.89 15.55 -6.11
C SER A 206 -13.26 15.31 -4.65
N ASP A 207 -13.53 16.36 -3.88
CA ASP A 207 -13.96 16.28 -2.48
C ASP A 207 -15.30 15.53 -2.36
N ILE A 208 -16.28 15.85 -3.23
CA ILE A 208 -17.58 15.16 -3.26
C ILE A 208 -17.40 13.67 -3.62
N LEU A 209 -16.55 13.37 -4.60
CA LEU A 209 -16.25 11.97 -4.96
C LEU A 209 -15.62 11.23 -3.79
N THR A 210 -14.67 11.84 -3.11
CA THR A 210 -13.96 11.24 -1.97
C THR A 210 -14.90 10.98 -0.79
N GLU A 211 -15.81 11.92 -0.50
CA GLU A 211 -16.70 11.82 0.65
C GLU A 211 -17.87 10.84 0.41
N TYR A 212 -18.47 10.87 -0.80
CA TYR A 212 -19.75 10.20 -1.04
C TYR A 212 -19.66 8.96 -1.95
N VAL A 213 -18.63 8.87 -2.79
CA VAL A 213 -18.52 7.80 -3.80
C VAL A 213 -17.40 6.82 -3.49
N ALA A 214 -16.23 7.34 -3.11
CA ALA A 214 -15.05 6.51 -2.88
C ALA A 214 -15.28 5.38 -1.86
N PRO A 215 -15.99 5.57 -0.73
CA PRO A 215 -16.22 4.49 0.24
C PRO A 215 -16.97 3.31 -0.36
N ALA A 216 -17.95 3.54 -1.22
CA ALA A 216 -18.69 2.47 -1.89
C ALA A 216 -17.82 1.74 -2.93
N VAL A 217 -17.07 2.50 -3.74
CA VAL A 217 -16.15 1.96 -4.75
C VAL A 217 -15.02 1.14 -4.12
N GLU A 218 -14.46 1.60 -3.00
CA GLU A 218 -13.43 0.88 -2.24
C GLU A 218 -13.99 -0.37 -1.55
N SER A 219 -15.22 -0.31 -1.06
CA SER A 219 -15.93 -1.50 -0.56
C SER A 219 -16.04 -2.56 -1.66
N ASP A 220 -16.29 -2.16 -2.88
CA ASP A 220 -16.39 -3.04 -4.05
C ASP A 220 -15.01 -3.47 -4.62
N GLY A 221 -13.91 -3.07 -3.99
CA GLY A 221 -12.56 -3.47 -4.38
C GLY A 221 -11.96 -2.66 -5.53
N GLY A 222 -12.46 -1.46 -5.77
CA GLY A 222 -11.95 -0.53 -6.78
C GLY A 222 -11.50 0.80 -6.21
N LYS A 223 -11.19 1.72 -7.12
CA LYS A 223 -10.90 3.12 -6.83
C LYS A 223 -11.49 4.02 -7.89
N ILE A 224 -11.90 5.22 -7.47
CA ILE A 224 -12.37 6.28 -8.34
C ILE A 224 -11.56 7.54 -8.11
N SER A 225 -11.22 8.24 -9.20
CA SER A 225 -10.53 9.54 -9.14
C SER A 225 -11.05 10.46 -10.24
N LEU A 226 -11.06 11.77 -9.98
CA LEU A 226 -11.32 12.75 -11.02
C LEU A 226 -10.12 12.82 -11.97
N MET A 227 -10.33 12.51 -13.23
CA MET A 227 -9.31 12.57 -14.27
C MET A 227 -9.20 13.96 -14.88
N GLU A 228 -10.32 14.54 -15.27
CA GLU A 228 -10.40 15.82 -15.96
C GLU A 228 -11.80 16.42 -15.78
N TYR A 229 -11.88 17.74 -15.78
CA TYR A 229 -13.14 18.45 -15.86
C TYR A 229 -13.13 19.43 -17.04
N ASP A 230 -14.08 19.28 -17.94
CA ASP A 230 -14.30 20.19 -19.06
C ASP A 230 -15.39 21.19 -18.69
N ALA A 231 -15.01 22.46 -18.52
CA ALA A 231 -15.92 23.52 -18.13
C ALA A 231 -16.85 23.98 -19.28
N GLU A 232 -16.49 23.76 -20.55
CA GLU A 232 -17.33 24.14 -21.70
C GLU A 232 -18.52 23.19 -21.85
N THR A 233 -18.24 21.89 -21.70
CA THR A 233 -19.28 20.84 -21.81
C THR A 233 -19.84 20.43 -20.45
N LYS A 234 -19.30 20.98 -19.33
CA LYS A 234 -19.60 20.61 -17.95
C LYS A 234 -19.52 19.10 -17.72
N THR A 235 -18.50 18.49 -18.30
CA THR A 235 -18.27 17.04 -18.25
C THR A 235 -17.15 16.72 -17.28
N ALA A 236 -17.44 15.88 -16.29
CA ALA A 236 -16.44 15.34 -15.38
C ALA A 236 -16.03 13.93 -15.84
N LYS A 237 -14.75 13.75 -16.16
CA LYS A 237 -14.18 12.46 -16.53
C LYS A 237 -13.58 11.79 -15.29
N MET A 238 -14.05 10.58 -15.00
CA MET A 238 -13.64 9.78 -13.85
C MET A 238 -12.78 8.61 -14.31
N LEU A 239 -11.70 8.36 -13.60
CA LEU A 239 -10.89 7.15 -13.76
C LEU A 239 -11.39 6.10 -12.77
N LEU A 240 -11.79 4.93 -13.29
CA LEU A 240 -12.17 3.75 -12.51
C LEU A 240 -11.07 2.71 -12.57
N GLN A 241 -10.70 2.15 -11.42
CA GLN A 241 -9.62 1.17 -11.28
C GLN A 241 -10.06 -0.03 -10.42
N GLY A 242 -9.29 -1.12 -10.48
CA GLY A 242 -9.57 -2.36 -9.75
C GLY A 242 -10.87 -3.02 -10.19
N ALA A 243 -11.67 -3.54 -9.25
CA ALA A 243 -12.90 -4.27 -9.53
C ALA A 243 -13.95 -3.49 -10.33
N CYS A 244 -13.90 -2.15 -10.28
CA CYS A 244 -14.81 -1.28 -11.01
C CYS A 244 -14.40 -1.07 -12.48
N SER A 245 -13.15 -1.38 -12.82
CA SER A 245 -12.66 -1.38 -14.20
C SER A 245 -13.19 -2.60 -14.94
N GLY A 246 -13.83 -2.40 -16.09
CA GLY A 246 -14.22 -3.50 -16.98
C GLY A 246 -15.50 -4.27 -16.62
N CYS A 247 -16.30 -3.83 -15.63
CA CYS A 247 -17.61 -4.43 -15.38
C CYS A 247 -18.71 -3.66 -16.12
N PRO A 248 -19.30 -4.21 -17.21
CA PRO A 248 -20.27 -3.46 -18.05
C PRO A 248 -21.54 -3.03 -17.31
N SER A 249 -21.99 -3.84 -16.35
CA SER A 249 -23.21 -3.56 -15.59
C SER A 249 -23.00 -2.57 -14.47
N SER A 250 -21.83 -2.54 -13.84
CA SER A 250 -21.51 -1.60 -12.78
C SER A 250 -21.10 -0.23 -13.31
N THR A 251 -20.39 -0.17 -14.43
CA THR A 251 -19.93 1.11 -15.01
C THR A 251 -21.11 2.01 -15.39
N ALA A 252 -22.16 1.49 -16.02
CA ALA A 252 -23.33 2.29 -16.40
C ALA A 252 -24.15 2.76 -15.18
N THR A 253 -24.35 1.87 -14.20
CA THR A 253 -25.07 2.17 -12.97
C THR A 253 -24.29 3.15 -12.09
N LEU A 254 -22.99 2.93 -11.94
CA LEU A 254 -22.09 3.78 -11.17
C LEU A 254 -22.00 5.18 -11.81
N LYS A 255 -21.82 5.25 -13.13
CA LYS A 255 -21.81 6.52 -13.89
C LYS A 255 -23.09 7.32 -13.64
N GLY A 256 -24.25 6.69 -13.78
CA GLY A 256 -25.55 7.35 -13.57
C GLY A 256 -25.75 7.80 -12.12
N GLY A 257 -25.31 7.00 -11.15
CA GLY A 257 -25.34 7.33 -9.73
C GLY A 257 -24.45 8.55 -9.41
N ILE A 258 -23.21 8.57 -9.92
CA ILE A 258 -22.26 9.67 -9.74
C ILE A 258 -22.79 10.95 -10.41
N GLU A 259 -23.31 10.85 -11.63
CA GLU A 259 -23.86 11.99 -12.35
C GLU A 259 -25.01 12.63 -11.58
N ASN A 260 -25.96 11.82 -11.07
CA ASN A 260 -27.07 12.31 -10.26
C ASN A 260 -26.57 12.98 -8.95
N LEU A 261 -25.59 12.37 -8.30
CA LEU A 261 -25.01 12.89 -7.06
C LEU A 261 -24.31 14.23 -7.32
N LEU A 262 -23.48 14.34 -8.34
CA LEU A 262 -22.79 15.60 -8.67
C LEU A 262 -23.79 16.68 -9.09
N LYS A 263 -24.84 16.35 -9.83
CA LYS A 263 -25.94 17.28 -10.15
C LYS A 263 -26.70 17.78 -8.92
N GLN A 264 -26.75 16.98 -7.86
CA GLN A 264 -27.38 17.38 -6.60
C GLN A 264 -26.50 18.35 -5.80
N PHE A 265 -25.19 18.13 -5.73
CA PHE A 265 -24.27 18.92 -4.94
C PHE A 265 -23.70 20.13 -5.68
N VAL A 266 -23.49 20.02 -6.98
CA VAL A 266 -22.89 21.05 -7.84
C VAL A 266 -23.64 21.20 -9.18
N PRO A 267 -24.95 21.53 -9.14
CA PRO A 267 -25.82 21.46 -10.32
C PRO A 267 -25.40 22.40 -11.46
N GLU A 268 -24.71 23.50 -11.13
CA GLU A 268 -24.23 24.45 -12.13
C GLU A 268 -22.91 24.06 -12.76
N LEU A 269 -22.16 23.12 -12.13
CA LEU A 269 -20.83 22.73 -12.56
C LEU A 269 -20.84 21.45 -13.42
N VAL A 270 -21.64 20.44 -13.09
CA VAL A 270 -21.61 19.15 -13.77
C VAL A 270 -22.96 18.81 -14.41
N GLU A 271 -22.95 18.61 -15.71
CA GLU A 271 -24.08 18.11 -16.49
C GLU A 271 -23.89 16.66 -16.94
N HIS A 272 -22.65 16.26 -17.19
CA HIS A 272 -22.30 14.92 -17.69
C HIS A 272 -21.14 14.32 -16.91
N VAL A 273 -21.16 12.99 -16.79
CA VAL A 273 -20.07 12.18 -16.26
C VAL A 273 -19.62 11.19 -17.30
N GLU A 274 -18.33 11.08 -17.53
CA GLU A 274 -17.70 10.04 -18.33
C GLU A 274 -16.85 9.15 -17.43
N ALA A 275 -16.97 7.84 -17.58
CA ALA A 275 -16.15 6.86 -16.87
C ALA A 275 -15.10 6.30 -17.84
N VAL A 276 -13.85 6.39 -17.46
CA VAL A 276 -12.71 5.82 -18.18
C VAL A 276 -12.15 4.69 -17.32
N ASN A 277 -11.97 3.52 -17.92
CA ASN A 277 -11.32 2.40 -17.25
C ASN A 277 -9.81 2.62 -17.26
N GLY A 278 -9.19 2.52 -16.09
CA GLY A 278 -7.77 2.67 -15.90
C GLY A 278 -6.97 1.51 -16.48
#